data_4a2a842a5d9b05deba1d5b776cb4de09
#
_entry.id   4a2a842a5d9b05deba1d5b776cb4de09
#
_cell.length_a   1.000
_cell.length_b   1.000
_cell.length_c   1.000
_cell.angle_alpha   90.00
_cell.angle_beta   90.00
_cell.angle_gamma   90.00
#
_symmetry.space_group_name_H-M   'P 1'
#
loop_
_entity.id
_entity.type
_entity.pdbx_description
1 polymer ?
#
loop_
_entity_poly.entity_id
_entity_poly.type
_entity_poly.pdbx_seq_one_letter_code
_entity_poly.pdbx_strand_id
1 'polypeptide(L)'
;MRKTMVIPTYWSRRSGEPWQEGDAIYDHPTPVDQEGTLERTLVSMKRFREKDFKLVILVCPTTEDVEEAALAQVRRIVLRSGLGAETYLFSAGDLREIAGILRGAGLDERALRLLSMYGYANVRNVCLLAASILTADAALLIDDDEVFEMDDYVQRAMEFIGRRVYGDVVHGVAGYYLNSKNQYYDDVKPEPWMTYWDRFGSKGEAFDRIIGSGPRLKRTPFAFGGAMTLHRELFECVPFDPLVPRGEDVDY
;
A
#
# COMPACT_ATOMS: atom_id res chain seq x y z
N MET A 1 0.11 -14.70 -15.32
CA MET A 1 0.96 -13.89 -14.42
C MET A 1 0.54 -14.21 -12.98
N ARG A 2 1.51 -14.59 -12.15
CA ARG A 2 1.30 -14.79 -10.71
C ARG A 2 1.12 -13.43 -10.05
N LYS A 3 0.06 -13.25 -9.31
CA LYS A 3 -0.33 -12.00 -8.68
C LYS A 3 -0.18 -12.11 -7.17
N THR A 4 0.47 -11.15 -6.55
CA THR A 4 0.48 -10.99 -5.10
C THR A 4 -0.10 -9.62 -4.75
N MET A 5 -1.15 -9.63 -3.96
CA MET A 5 -1.72 -8.43 -3.39
C MET A 5 -1.11 -8.22 -2.01
N VAL A 6 -0.65 -7.01 -1.72
CA VAL A 6 0.02 -6.69 -0.46
C VAL A 6 -0.68 -5.52 0.20
N ILE A 7 -1.10 -5.73 1.44
CA ILE A 7 -1.81 -4.75 2.26
C ILE A 7 -0.97 -4.47 3.51
N PRO A 8 -0.28 -3.33 3.60
CA PRO A 8 0.28 -2.88 4.88
C PRO A 8 -0.86 -2.40 5.78
N THR A 9 -0.81 -2.78 7.06
CA THR A 9 -1.78 -2.34 8.07
C THR A 9 -1.03 -1.84 9.30
N TYR A 10 -1.40 -0.65 9.77
CA TYR A 10 -0.63 0.10 10.75
C TYR A 10 -1.31 0.05 12.12
N TRP A 11 -0.53 -0.33 13.16
CA TRP A 11 -1.06 -0.59 14.49
C TRP A 11 -0.30 0.19 15.56
N SER A 12 -1.05 0.88 16.42
CA SER A 12 -0.50 1.67 17.52
C SER A 12 -0.83 1.07 18.87
N ARG A 13 -0.29 1.71 19.92
CA ARG A 13 -0.64 1.45 21.31
C ARG A 13 -2.16 1.49 21.51
N ARG A 14 -2.62 1.04 22.67
CA ARG A 14 -4.06 1.06 23.03
C ARG A 14 -4.61 2.47 22.99
N SER A 15 -5.91 2.56 22.76
CA SER A 15 -6.65 3.82 22.82
C SER A 15 -6.38 4.57 24.12
N GLY A 16 -6.01 5.86 23.99
CA GLY A 16 -5.70 6.73 25.12
C GLY A 16 -4.27 6.64 25.65
N GLU A 17 -3.44 5.70 25.17
CA GLU A 17 -2.01 5.72 25.45
C GLU A 17 -1.32 6.78 24.57
N PRO A 18 -0.45 7.64 25.15
CA PRO A 18 0.21 8.68 24.38
C PRO A 18 1.28 8.12 23.47
N TRP A 19 1.53 8.83 22.38
CA TRP A 19 2.72 8.64 21.55
C TRP A 19 3.99 8.84 22.42
N GLN A 20 5.03 8.06 22.17
CA GLN A 20 6.30 8.12 22.84
C GLN A 20 7.42 8.40 21.83
N GLU A 21 8.51 9.01 22.30
CA GLU A 21 9.70 9.22 21.47
C GLU A 21 10.22 7.88 20.92
N GLY A 22 10.39 7.81 19.61
CA GLY A 22 10.79 6.59 18.91
C GLY A 22 9.63 5.81 18.27
N ASP A 23 8.38 6.12 18.61
CA ASP A 23 7.25 5.53 17.91
C ASP A 23 7.21 6.01 16.44
N ALA A 24 6.93 5.12 15.51
CA ALA A 24 6.73 5.49 14.12
C ALA A 24 5.48 6.37 13.97
N ILE A 25 5.57 7.36 13.10
CA ILE A 25 4.48 8.30 12.83
C ILE A 25 3.79 7.85 11.54
N TYR A 26 2.54 7.46 11.68
CA TYR A 26 1.61 7.19 10.57
C TYR A 26 0.38 8.07 10.71
N ASP A 27 -0.33 8.30 9.62
CA ASP A 27 -1.48 9.21 9.61
C ASP A 27 -2.63 8.72 10.49
N HIS A 28 -2.96 7.42 10.38
CA HIS A 28 -4.12 6.83 11.04
C HIS A 28 -3.84 5.39 11.50
N PRO A 29 -2.84 5.17 12.38
CA PRO A 29 -2.59 3.83 12.88
C PRO A 29 -3.75 3.39 13.76
N THR A 30 -4.19 2.14 13.59
CA THR A 30 -5.26 1.57 14.40
C THR A 30 -4.75 1.17 15.78
N PRO A 31 -5.35 1.63 16.88
CA PRO A 31 -5.04 1.12 18.21
C PRO A 31 -5.31 -0.39 18.31
N VAL A 32 -4.43 -1.14 19.00
CA VAL A 32 -4.53 -2.61 19.08
C VAL A 32 -5.79 -3.12 19.80
N ASP A 33 -6.50 -2.26 20.51
CA ASP A 33 -7.78 -2.53 21.18
C ASP A 33 -8.99 -2.14 20.31
N GLN A 34 -8.79 -1.68 19.07
CA GLN A 34 -9.84 -1.32 18.13
C GLN A 34 -9.89 -2.29 16.92
N GLU A 35 -11.02 -2.29 16.23
CA GLU A 35 -11.25 -3.16 15.05
C GLU A 35 -10.52 -2.64 13.79
N GLY A 36 -10.39 -1.34 13.64
CA GLY A 36 -9.79 -0.70 12.47
C GLY A 36 -10.58 -0.89 11.18
N THR A 37 -9.89 -0.74 10.06
CA THR A 37 -10.47 -0.74 8.71
C THR A 37 -10.24 -2.04 7.94
N LEU A 38 -9.19 -2.79 8.28
CA LEU A 38 -8.72 -3.97 7.55
C LEU A 38 -9.82 -5.02 7.30
N GLU A 39 -10.69 -5.31 8.29
CA GLU A 39 -11.75 -6.30 8.10
C GLU A 39 -12.71 -5.91 6.98
N ARG A 40 -13.10 -4.62 6.94
CA ARG A 40 -13.98 -4.08 5.90
C ARG A 40 -13.35 -4.22 4.51
N THR A 41 -12.06 -3.94 4.39
CA THR A 41 -11.28 -4.14 3.17
C THR A 41 -11.31 -5.59 2.73
N LEU A 42 -10.94 -6.53 3.61
CA LEU A 42 -10.92 -7.97 3.32
C LEU A 42 -12.31 -8.51 2.94
N VAL A 43 -13.36 -8.10 3.65
CA VAL A 43 -14.74 -8.50 3.35
C VAL A 43 -15.16 -8.01 1.97
N SER A 44 -14.78 -6.78 1.59
CA SER A 44 -15.11 -6.22 0.29
C SER A 44 -14.45 -6.99 -0.87
N MET A 45 -13.26 -7.57 -0.65
CA MET A 45 -12.54 -8.39 -1.64
C MET A 45 -13.24 -9.72 -1.97
N LYS A 46 -14.18 -10.18 -1.15
CA LYS A 46 -14.98 -11.40 -1.44
C LYS A 46 -15.76 -11.31 -2.75
N ARG A 47 -16.07 -10.11 -3.20
CA ARG A 47 -16.80 -9.87 -4.46
C ARG A 47 -15.94 -10.04 -5.73
N PHE A 48 -14.61 -10.06 -5.61
CA PHE A 48 -13.76 -10.20 -6.79
C PHE A 48 -14.10 -11.48 -7.58
N ARG A 49 -14.25 -11.37 -8.88
CA ARG A 49 -14.41 -12.54 -9.78
C ARG A 49 -13.11 -13.32 -9.90
N GLU A 50 -11.99 -12.61 -9.99
CA GLU A 50 -10.64 -13.18 -10.04
C GLU A 50 -10.20 -13.52 -8.62
N LYS A 51 -9.95 -14.80 -8.35
CA LYS A 51 -9.46 -15.29 -7.06
C LYS A 51 -8.04 -15.85 -7.12
N ASP A 52 -7.46 -15.88 -8.32
CA ASP A 52 -6.10 -16.39 -8.53
C ASP A 52 -5.07 -15.31 -8.20
N PHE A 53 -4.93 -15.03 -6.91
CA PHE A 53 -3.89 -14.18 -6.32
C PHE A 53 -3.55 -14.66 -4.91
N LYS A 54 -2.30 -14.40 -4.48
CA LYS A 54 -1.89 -14.54 -3.08
C LYS A 54 -2.09 -13.19 -2.38
N LEU A 55 -2.49 -13.25 -1.11
CA LEU A 55 -2.62 -12.06 -0.28
C LEU A 55 -1.54 -12.07 0.79
N VAL A 56 -0.81 -10.96 0.91
CA VAL A 56 0.09 -10.70 2.04
C VAL A 56 -0.48 -9.54 2.84
N ILE A 57 -0.62 -9.73 4.13
CA ILE A 57 -0.93 -8.65 5.06
C ILE A 57 0.33 -8.35 5.85
N LEU A 58 0.88 -7.16 5.62
CA LEU A 58 2.07 -6.68 6.29
C LEU A 58 1.66 -5.99 7.59
N VAL A 59 2.03 -6.56 8.72
CA VAL A 59 1.67 -6.03 10.05
C VAL A 59 2.72 -5.02 10.48
N CYS A 60 2.37 -3.73 10.44
CA CYS A 60 3.27 -2.61 10.70
C CYS A 60 2.95 -1.99 12.09
N PRO A 61 3.63 -2.41 13.17
CA PRO A 61 3.46 -1.78 14.47
C PRO A 61 4.17 -0.41 14.50
N THR A 62 3.67 0.53 15.28
CA THR A 62 4.36 1.81 15.50
C THR A 62 5.59 1.67 16.41
N THR A 63 5.68 0.58 17.16
CA THR A 63 6.76 0.30 18.12
C THR A 63 6.84 -1.20 18.42
N GLU A 64 7.99 -1.68 18.91
CA GLU A 64 8.22 -3.11 19.16
C GLU A 64 7.28 -3.71 20.21
N ASP A 65 6.91 -2.98 21.24
CA ASP A 65 6.01 -3.45 22.30
C ASP A 65 4.55 -3.68 21.83
N VAL A 66 4.21 -3.22 20.64
CA VAL A 66 2.90 -3.44 20.01
C VAL A 66 2.88 -4.66 19.06
N GLU A 67 4.04 -5.20 18.67
CA GLU A 67 4.16 -6.23 17.61
C GLU A 67 3.26 -7.45 17.84
N GLU A 68 3.34 -8.06 19.03
CA GLU A 68 2.57 -9.28 19.33
C GLU A 68 1.07 -9.02 19.35
N ALA A 69 0.65 -7.89 19.94
CA ALA A 69 -0.75 -7.52 20.03
C ALA A 69 -1.32 -7.22 18.64
N ALA A 70 -0.56 -6.49 17.80
CA ALA A 70 -0.93 -6.19 16.42
C ALA A 70 -1.07 -7.48 15.59
N LEU A 71 -0.09 -8.39 15.66
CA LEU A 71 -0.13 -9.66 14.94
C LEU A 71 -1.32 -10.53 15.37
N ALA A 72 -1.61 -10.59 16.69
CA ALA A 72 -2.74 -11.33 17.20
C ALA A 72 -4.08 -10.73 16.74
N GLN A 73 -4.18 -9.41 16.68
CA GLN A 73 -5.37 -8.70 16.18
C GLN A 73 -5.57 -8.95 14.68
N VAL A 74 -4.54 -8.77 13.87
CA VAL A 74 -4.62 -9.01 12.42
C VAL A 74 -5.00 -10.47 12.14
N ARG A 75 -4.42 -11.43 12.86
CA ARG A 75 -4.78 -12.85 12.72
C ARG A 75 -6.26 -13.10 12.98
N ARG A 76 -6.83 -12.48 14.02
CA ARG A 76 -8.28 -12.57 14.32
C ARG A 76 -9.12 -11.96 13.19
N ILE A 77 -8.73 -10.80 12.68
CA ILE A 77 -9.42 -10.12 11.58
C ILE A 77 -9.43 -10.99 10.33
N VAL A 78 -8.29 -11.56 9.94
CA VAL A 78 -8.18 -12.43 8.76
C VAL A 78 -9.09 -13.64 8.89
N LEU A 79 -9.06 -14.33 10.04
CA LEU A 79 -9.93 -15.48 10.29
C LEU A 79 -11.42 -15.09 10.22
N ARG A 80 -11.80 -13.99 10.83
CA ARG A 80 -13.18 -13.50 10.87
C ARG A 80 -13.66 -13.01 9.50
N SER A 81 -12.78 -12.43 8.69
CA SER A 81 -13.12 -11.96 7.35
C SER A 81 -13.64 -13.08 6.45
N GLY A 82 -13.15 -14.31 6.61
CA GLY A 82 -13.53 -15.47 5.81
C GLY A 82 -13.28 -15.25 4.31
N LEU A 83 -12.19 -14.57 3.94
CA LEU A 83 -11.90 -14.19 2.54
C LEU A 83 -11.69 -15.41 1.62
N GLY A 84 -11.14 -16.50 2.12
CA GLY A 84 -10.90 -17.72 1.33
C GLY A 84 -9.71 -17.64 0.34
N ALA A 85 -9.01 -16.51 0.24
CA ALA A 85 -7.77 -16.40 -0.52
C ALA A 85 -6.59 -16.95 0.29
N GLU A 86 -5.57 -17.47 -0.40
CA GLU A 86 -4.31 -17.89 0.22
C GLU A 86 -3.63 -16.64 0.84
N THR A 87 -3.66 -16.56 2.17
CA THR A 87 -3.28 -15.35 2.92
C THR A 87 -2.07 -15.63 3.81
N TYR A 88 -1.08 -14.77 3.70
CA TYR A 88 0.14 -14.75 4.51
C TYR A 88 0.16 -13.52 5.41
N LEU A 89 0.52 -13.69 6.67
CA LEU A 89 0.82 -12.59 7.57
C LEU A 89 2.33 -12.40 7.59
N PHE A 90 2.78 -11.18 7.38
CA PHE A 90 4.18 -10.82 7.39
C PHE A 90 4.42 -9.84 8.54
N SER A 91 5.16 -10.26 9.54
CA SER A 91 5.43 -9.52 10.78
C SER A 91 6.81 -8.89 10.80
N ALA A 92 7.07 -8.02 11.78
CA ALA A 92 8.40 -7.49 12.03
C ALA A 92 9.41 -8.60 12.42
N GLY A 93 8.92 -9.66 13.08
CA GLY A 93 9.72 -10.86 13.37
C GLY A 93 10.21 -11.57 12.10
N ASP A 94 9.31 -11.79 11.14
CA ASP A 94 9.65 -12.39 9.85
C ASP A 94 10.66 -11.53 9.09
N LEU A 95 10.50 -10.19 9.14
CA LEU A 95 11.45 -9.28 8.51
C LEU A 95 12.83 -9.37 9.15
N ARG A 96 12.92 -9.45 10.48
CA ARG A 96 14.22 -9.64 11.18
C ARG A 96 14.90 -10.94 10.78
N GLU A 97 14.15 -12.03 10.65
CA GLU A 97 14.68 -13.33 10.19
C GLU A 97 15.22 -13.23 8.76
N ILE A 98 14.44 -12.66 7.85
CA ILE A 98 14.85 -12.45 6.45
C ILE A 98 16.07 -11.54 6.36
N ALA A 99 16.11 -10.44 7.11
CA ALA A 99 17.26 -9.55 7.15
C ALA A 99 18.53 -10.30 7.65
N GLY A 100 18.38 -11.21 8.61
CA GLY A 100 19.46 -12.09 9.08
C GLY A 100 20.00 -13.02 7.98
N ILE A 101 19.09 -13.63 7.20
CA ILE A 101 19.44 -14.48 6.05
C ILE A 101 20.17 -13.67 4.98
N LEU A 102 19.64 -12.51 4.61
CA LEU A 102 20.23 -11.63 3.59
C LEU A 102 21.61 -11.11 4.01
N ARG A 103 21.77 -10.75 5.28
CA ARG A 103 23.07 -10.38 5.86
C ARG A 103 24.07 -11.54 5.78
N GLY A 104 23.64 -12.75 6.13
CA GLY A 104 24.45 -13.96 6.00
C GLY A 104 24.83 -14.27 4.55
N ALA A 105 24.02 -13.87 3.59
CA ALA A 105 24.31 -13.97 2.15
C ALA A 105 25.19 -12.83 1.62
N GLY A 106 25.61 -11.89 2.48
CA GLY A 106 26.52 -10.80 2.11
C GLY A 106 25.85 -9.52 1.62
N LEU A 107 24.55 -9.35 1.86
CA LEU A 107 23.88 -8.09 1.52
C LEU A 107 24.41 -6.94 2.38
N ASP A 108 24.68 -5.79 1.74
CA ASP A 108 25.20 -4.58 2.41
C ASP A 108 24.17 -4.05 3.42
N GLU A 109 24.65 -3.58 4.57
CA GLU A 109 23.82 -2.93 5.61
C GLU A 109 23.07 -1.68 5.08
N ARG A 110 23.59 -1.03 4.03
CA ARG A 110 22.87 0.07 3.36
C ARG A 110 21.61 -0.42 2.65
N ALA A 111 21.69 -1.57 1.99
CA ALA A 111 20.53 -2.17 1.34
C ALA A 111 19.53 -2.71 2.38
N LEU A 112 20.02 -3.29 3.49
CA LEU A 112 19.15 -3.75 4.59
C LEU A 112 18.36 -2.62 5.25
N ARG A 113 18.88 -1.38 5.23
CA ARG A 113 18.12 -0.21 5.73
C ARG A 113 16.90 0.17 4.92
N LEU A 114 16.78 -0.30 3.67
CA LEU A 114 15.56 -0.17 2.86
C LEU A 114 14.42 -1.07 3.38
N LEU A 115 14.75 -2.05 4.22
CA LEU A 115 13.84 -3.05 4.74
C LEU A 115 13.55 -2.76 6.21
N SER A 116 12.51 -1.97 6.47
CA SER A 116 12.06 -1.62 7.81
C SER A 116 10.54 -1.55 7.86
N MET A 117 9.96 -1.90 9.01
CA MET A 117 8.53 -1.70 9.27
C MET A 117 8.21 -0.25 9.68
N TYR A 118 9.20 0.64 9.67
CA TYR A 118 9.05 2.03 10.09
C TYR A 118 9.30 2.99 8.91
N GLY A 119 8.35 3.88 8.68
CA GLY A 119 8.33 4.84 7.56
C GLY A 119 7.67 4.26 6.30
N TYR A 120 6.86 5.09 5.63
CA TYR A 120 6.03 4.66 4.49
C TYR A 120 6.86 4.05 3.35
N ALA A 121 7.91 4.72 2.89
CA ALA A 121 8.77 4.20 1.83
C ALA A 121 9.40 2.85 2.17
N ASN A 122 9.89 2.68 3.42
CA ASN A 122 10.43 1.40 3.88
C ASN A 122 9.37 0.31 3.89
N VAL A 123 8.17 0.60 4.40
CA VAL A 123 7.04 -0.35 4.39
C VAL A 123 6.68 -0.75 2.96
N ARG A 124 6.64 0.21 2.02
CA ARG A 124 6.44 -0.10 0.58
C ARG A 124 7.57 -1.02 0.06
N ASN A 125 8.83 -0.81 0.43
CA ASN A 125 9.93 -1.72 0.06
C ASN A 125 9.73 -3.13 0.62
N VAL A 126 9.23 -3.27 1.84
CA VAL A 126 8.89 -4.58 2.41
C VAL A 126 7.71 -5.21 1.67
N CYS A 127 6.74 -4.42 1.18
CA CYS A 127 5.67 -4.93 0.30
C CYS A 127 6.25 -5.53 -0.99
N LEU A 128 7.22 -4.86 -1.62
CA LEU A 128 7.90 -5.37 -2.82
C LEU A 128 8.71 -6.64 -2.53
N LEU A 129 9.42 -6.66 -1.39
CA LEU A 129 10.14 -7.85 -0.93
C LEU A 129 9.20 -9.04 -0.73
N ALA A 130 8.06 -8.85 -0.08
CA ALA A 130 7.07 -9.91 0.13
C ALA A 130 6.54 -10.46 -1.20
N ALA A 131 6.27 -9.60 -2.18
CA ALA A 131 5.89 -10.01 -3.52
C ALA A 131 6.99 -10.81 -4.23
N SER A 132 8.26 -10.39 -4.09
CA SER A 132 9.43 -11.11 -4.64
C SER A 132 9.60 -12.49 -4.01
N ILE A 133 9.49 -12.62 -2.68
CA ILE A 133 9.57 -13.90 -1.97
C ILE A 133 8.51 -14.87 -2.48
N LEU A 134 7.30 -14.40 -2.72
CA LEU A 134 6.21 -15.20 -3.29
C LEU A 134 6.32 -15.38 -4.82
N THR A 135 7.42 -14.96 -5.39
CA THR A 135 7.72 -15.10 -6.83
C THR A 135 6.64 -14.50 -7.74
N ALA A 136 6.03 -13.40 -7.31
CA ALA A 136 5.00 -12.70 -8.07
C ALA A 136 5.54 -12.17 -9.41
N ASP A 137 4.72 -12.19 -10.45
CA ASP A 137 4.98 -11.50 -11.71
C ASP A 137 4.45 -10.07 -11.67
N ALA A 138 3.46 -9.82 -10.79
CA ALA A 138 2.94 -8.50 -10.48
C ALA A 138 2.56 -8.37 -9.00
N ALA A 139 2.89 -7.21 -8.42
CA ALA A 139 2.51 -6.80 -7.06
C ALA A 139 1.37 -5.77 -7.14
N LEU A 140 0.29 -6.00 -6.41
CA LEU A 140 -0.83 -5.08 -6.25
C LEU A 140 -0.75 -4.51 -4.82
N LEU A 141 -0.45 -3.22 -4.70
CA LEU A 141 -0.37 -2.53 -3.42
C LEU A 141 -1.72 -1.89 -3.11
N ILE A 142 -2.27 -2.21 -1.95
CA ILE A 142 -3.59 -1.78 -1.48
C ILE A 142 -3.46 -1.25 -0.06
N ASP A 143 -4.11 -0.15 0.26
CA ASP A 143 -4.18 0.34 1.64
C ASP A 143 -5.29 -0.40 2.42
N ASP A 144 -5.15 -0.49 3.75
CA ASP A 144 -6.02 -1.31 4.59
C ASP A 144 -7.39 -0.66 4.91
N ASP A 145 -7.64 0.53 4.41
CA ASP A 145 -8.89 1.25 4.58
C ASP A 145 -9.75 1.33 3.31
N GLU A 146 -9.28 0.73 2.22
CA GLU A 146 -10.01 0.73 0.95
C GLU A 146 -11.15 -0.28 0.91
N VAL A 147 -12.23 0.09 0.22
CA VAL A 147 -13.40 -0.76 0.00
C VAL A 147 -13.66 -0.92 -1.49
N PHE A 148 -13.72 -2.16 -1.93
CA PHE A 148 -13.98 -2.47 -3.32
C PHE A 148 -15.48 -2.62 -3.58
N GLU A 149 -16.00 -1.81 -4.49
CA GLU A 149 -17.38 -1.91 -4.95
C GLU A 149 -17.51 -2.75 -6.24
N MET A 150 -16.42 -2.82 -7.01
CA MET A 150 -16.38 -3.54 -8.29
C MET A 150 -15.83 -4.95 -8.12
N ASP A 151 -16.39 -5.89 -8.86
CA ASP A 151 -15.98 -7.30 -8.83
C ASP A 151 -14.84 -7.62 -9.81
N ASP A 152 -14.52 -6.72 -10.74
CA ASP A 152 -13.48 -6.86 -11.77
C ASP A 152 -12.19 -6.07 -11.45
N TYR A 153 -11.97 -5.70 -10.18
CA TYR A 153 -10.82 -4.90 -9.77
C TYR A 153 -9.48 -5.51 -10.20
N VAL A 154 -9.26 -6.80 -9.91
CA VAL A 154 -8.00 -7.47 -10.23
C VAL A 154 -7.73 -7.47 -11.74
N GLN A 155 -8.76 -7.73 -12.56
CA GLN A 155 -8.64 -7.70 -14.01
C GLN A 155 -8.27 -6.29 -14.52
N ARG A 156 -8.88 -5.25 -13.95
CA ARG A 156 -8.59 -3.85 -14.32
C ARG A 156 -7.20 -3.42 -13.91
N ALA A 157 -6.77 -3.77 -12.71
CA ALA A 157 -5.43 -3.48 -12.20
C ALA A 157 -4.34 -4.13 -13.06
N MET A 158 -4.62 -5.34 -13.58
CA MET A 158 -3.69 -6.11 -14.40
C MET A 158 -3.78 -5.83 -15.91
N GLU A 159 -4.79 -5.08 -16.37
CA GLU A 159 -5.13 -4.99 -17.80
C GLU A 159 -3.97 -4.57 -18.69
N PHE A 160 -3.14 -3.65 -18.25
CA PHE A 160 -2.04 -3.09 -19.06
C PHE A 160 -0.66 -3.58 -18.63
N ILE A 161 -0.53 -4.22 -17.48
CA ILE A 161 0.75 -4.66 -16.92
C ILE A 161 1.45 -5.64 -17.86
N GLY A 162 2.72 -5.34 -18.19
CA GLY A 162 3.55 -6.13 -19.10
C GLY A 162 3.18 -5.97 -20.57
N ARG A 163 2.16 -5.18 -20.92
CA ARG A 163 1.77 -4.94 -22.31
C ARG A 163 2.54 -3.78 -22.91
N ARG A 164 2.75 -3.84 -24.21
CA ARG A 164 3.34 -2.74 -24.96
C ARG A 164 2.25 -1.76 -25.41
N VAL A 165 2.33 -0.52 -24.93
CA VAL A 165 1.37 0.54 -25.26
C VAL A 165 2.16 1.78 -25.70
N TYR A 166 1.79 2.35 -26.86
CA TYR A 166 2.51 3.48 -27.47
C TYR A 166 4.03 3.26 -27.63
N GLY A 167 4.44 2.00 -27.84
CA GLY A 167 5.85 1.64 -28.05
C GLY A 167 6.59 1.22 -26.78
N ASP A 168 6.10 1.56 -25.60
CA ASP A 168 6.71 1.26 -24.29
C ASP A 168 6.02 0.09 -23.60
N VAL A 169 6.77 -0.67 -22.79
CA VAL A 169 6.21 -1.68 -21.89
C VAL A 169 5.66 -0.99 -20.65
N VAL A 170 4.44 -1.33 -20.25
CA VAL A 170 3.82 -0.79 -19.04
C VAL A 170 4.27 -1.62 -17.85
N HIS A 171 5.18 -1.08 -17.04
CA HIS A 171 5.70 -1.73 -15.83
C HIS A 171 4.96 -1.34 -14.56
N GLY A 172 4.23 -0.23 -14.56
CA GLY A 172 3.43 0.22 -13.43
C GLY A 172 2.15 0.91 -13.88
N VAL A 173 1.09 0.71 -13.13
CA VAL A 173 -0.16 1.46 -13.25
C VAL A 173 -0.64 1.85 -11.87
N ALA A 174 -1.31 3.00 -11.76
CA ALA A 174 -2.03 3.39 -10.57
C ALA A 174 -3.51 3.61 -10.88
N GLY A 175 -4.36 3.18 -9.97
CA GLY A 175 -5.76 3.55 -9.93
C GLY A 175 -5.97 4.87 -9.18
N TYR A 176 -7.21 5.12 -8.77
CA TYR A 176 -7.58 6.25 -7.93
C TYR A 176 -8.68 5.82 -6.96
N TYR A 177 -8.80 6.58 -5.87
CA TYR A 177 -9.85 6.36 -4.88
C TYR A 177 -11.05 7.25 -5.14
N LEU A 178 -12.19 6.81 -4.63
CA LEU A 178 -13.38 7.63 -4.53
C LEU A 178 -13.66 7.88 -3.04
N ASN A 179 -13.93 9.12 -2.70
CA ASN A 179 -14.39 9.47 -1.36
C ASN A 179 -15.86 9.06 -1.15
N SER A 180 -16.42 9.30 0.04
CA SER A 180 -17.79 8.98 0.39
C SER A 180 -18.86 9.70 -0.48
N LYS A 181 -18.47 10.72 -1.24
CA LYS A 181 -19.31 11.44 -2.19
C LYS A 181 -19.17 10.92 -3.62
N ASN A 182 -18.46 9.81 -3.82
CA ASN A 182 -18.13 9.24 -5.13
C ASN A 182 -17.31 10.19 -6.03
N GLN A 183 -16.40 10.96 -5.41
CA GLN A 183 -15.50 11.88 -6.09
C GLN A 183 -14.04 11.40 -5.91
N TYR A 184 -13.20 11.62 -6.92
CA TYR A 184 -11.77 11.30 -6.88
C TYR A 184 -10.90 12.45 -6.36
N TYR A 185 -11.51 13.49 -5.79
CA TYR A 185 -10.86 14.58 -5.08
C TYR A 185 -11.74 15.06 -3.93
N ASP A 186 -11.13 15.71 -2.95
CA ASP A 186 -11.83 16.33 -1.84
C ASP A 186 -12.04 17.81 -2.11
N ASP A 187 -13.21 18.33 -1.74
CA ASP A 187 -13.50 19.76 -1.75
C ASP A 187 -12.60 20.44 -0.70
N VAL A 188 -11.65 21.23 -1.16
CA VAL A 188 -10.80 22.02 -0.26
C VAL A 188 -11.62 23.19 0.28
N LYS A 189 -11.87 23.21 1.60
CA LYS A 189 -12.46 24.39 2.24
C LYS A 189 -11.41 25.50 2.26
N PRO A 190 -11.76 26.71 1.76
CA PRO A 190 -10.83 27.84 1.80
C PRO A 190 -10.45 28.20 3.25
N GLU A 191 -9.16 28.22 3.53
CA GLU A 191 -8.60 28.69 4.79
C GLU A 191 -7.96 30.06 4.58
N PRO A 192 -7.92 30.95 5.61
CA PRO A 192 -7.41 32.32 5.46
C PRO A 192 -6.00 32.41 4.89
N TRP A 193 -5.13 31.45 5.20
CA TRP A 193 -3.76 31.42 4.70
C TRP A 193 -3.66 31.03 3.22
N MET A 194 -4.69 30.41 2.64
CA MET A 194 -4.73 30.03 1.22
C MET A 194 -4.81 31.24 0.29
N THR A 195 -5.11 32.44 0.82
CA THR A 195 -5.01 33.69 0.05
C THR A 195 -3.60 33.99 -0.43
N TYR A 196 -2.59 33.43 0.24
CA TYR A 196 -1.19 33.57 -0.14
C TYR A 196 -0.69 32.49 -1.08
N TRP A 197 -1.48 31.43 -1.27
CA TRP A 197 -1.14 30.29 -2.13
C TRP A 197 -2.41 29.67 -2.74
N ASP A 198 -2.75 30.11 -3.93
CA ASP A 198 -3.99 29.76 -4.65
C ASP A 198 -3.99 28.35 -5.28
N ARG A 199 -2.83 27.65 -5.28
CA ARG A 199 -2.68 26.36 -5.97
C ARG A 199 -3.43 25.18 -5.32
N PHE A 200 -3.89 25.31 -4.09
CA PHE A 200 -4.72 24.27 -3.46
C PHE A 200 -6.06 24.06 -4.19
N GLY A 201 -6.65 25.11 -4.73
CA GLY A 201 -7.87 25.00 -5.52
C GLY A 201 -7.70 24.28 -6.86
N SER A 202 -6.47 24.19 -7.37
CA SER A 202 -6.16 23.56 -8.67
C SER A 202 -6.01 22.03 -8.61
N LYS A 203 -5.99 21.41 -7.42
CA LYS A 203 -5.85 19.96 -7.27
C LYS A 203 -7.01 19.21 -7.95
N GLY A 204 -8.25 19.65 -7.72
CA GLY A 204 -9.44 19.09 -8.37
C GLY A 204 -9.38 19.21 -9.88
N GLU A 205 -9.00 20.39 -10.40
CA GLU A 205 -8.84 20.60 -11.84
C GLU A 205 -7.74 19.74 -12.46
N ALA A 206 -6.63 19.54 -11.75
CA ALA A 206 -5.56 18.65 -12.20
C ALA A 206 -6.04 17.20 -12.26
N PHE A 207 -6.78 16.74 -11.27
CA PHE A 207 -7.38 15.42 -11.25
C PHE A 207 -8.43 15.25 -12.36
N ASP A 208 -9.27 16.25 -12.62
CA ASP A 208 -10.21 16.22 -13.73
C ASP A 208 -9.50 16.04 -15.08
N ARG A 209 -8.39 16.71 -15.29
CA ARG A 209 -7.58 16.57 -16.52
C ARG A 209 -6.95 15.20 -16.66
N ILE A 210 -6.51 14.60 -15.54
CA ILE A 210 -5.79 13.32 -15.56
C ILE A 210 -6.77 12.15 -15.43
N ILE A 211 -7.71 12.19 -14.50
CA ILE A 211 -8.63 11.09 -14.22
C ILE A 211 -9.91 11.22 -15.03
N GLY A 212 -10.51 12.40 -15.04
CA GLY A 212 -11.84 12.66 -15.61
C GLY A 212 -11.91 12.73 -17.12
N SER A 213 -10.79 12.78 -17.86
CA SER A 213 -10.78 12.96 -19.30
C SER A 213 -9.79 12.07 -20.04
N GLY A 214 -9.97 11.87 -21.35
CA GLY A 214 -9.04 11.16 -22.24
C GLY A 214 -9.11 9.63 -22.11
N PRO A 215 -8.09 8.92 -22.62
CA PRO A 215 -8.07 7.46 -22.63
C PRO A 215 -7.93 6.89 -21.21
N ARG A 216 -8.36 5.64 -21.05
CA ARG A 216 -8.33 4.95 -19.76
C ARG A 216 -6.90 4.76 -19.23
N LEU A 217 -5.93 4.43 -20.10
CA LEU A 217 -4.52 4.44 -19.75
C LEU A 217 -3.87 5.73 -20.26
N LYS A 218 -3.19 6.44 -19.39
CA LYS A 218 -2.45 7.65 -19.72
C LYS A 218 -1.21 7.79 -18.85
N ARG A 219 -0.22 8.51 -19.31
CA ARG A 219 0.93 8.88 -18.48
C ARG A 219 0.49 9.89 -17.43
N THR A 220 0.95 9.70 -16.22
CA THR A 220 0.68 10.59 -15.08
C THR A 220 1.98 10.90 -14.34
N PRO A 221 2.14 12.09 -13.78
CA PRO A 221 3.29 12.45 -12.95
C PRO A 221 3.11 12.04 -11.48
N PHE A 222 2.05 11.32 -11.13
CA PHE A 222 1.78 10.86 -9.77
C PHE A 222 1.08 9.50 -9.79
N ALA A 223 1.17 8.79 -8.66
CA ALA A 223 0.46 7.56 -8.39
C ALA A 223 -0.19 7.63 -7.00
N PHE A 224 -1.13 6.72 -6.73
CA PHE A 224 -1.70 6.49 -5.41
C PHE A 224 -1.19 5.15 -4.89
N GLY A 225 -0.42 5.18 -3.80
CA GLY A 225 0.29 4.03 -3.26
C GLY A 225 -0.58 2.83 -2.91
N GLY A 226 -1.80 3.07 -2.44
CA GLY A 226 -2.78 2.03 -2.14
C GLY A 226 -3.58 1.52 -3.36
N ALA A 227 -3.35 2.05 -4.56
CA ALA A 227 -4.00 1.58 -5.79
C ALA A 227 -2.98 1.35 -6.91
N MET A 228 -1.80 0.82 -6.57
CA MET A 228 -0.66 0.68 -7.46
C MET A 228 -0.45 -0.79 -7.82
N THR A 229 -0.22 -1.06 -9.12
CA THR A 229 0.15 -2.39 -9.60
C THR A 229 1.47 -2.29 -10.35
N LEU A 230 2.45 -3.09 -9.93
CA LEU A 230 3.82 -3.04 -10.41
C LEU A 230 4.22 -4.39 -11.01
N HIS A 231 4.82 -4.37 -12.18
CA HIS A 231 5.42 -5.54 -12.81
C HIS A 231 6.75 -5.90 -12.14
N ARG A 232 7.11 -7.19 -12.15
CA ARG A 232 8.35 -7.69 -11.54
C ARG A 232 9.60 -6.92 -11.98
N GLU A 233 9.74 -6.66 -13.27
CA GLU A 233 10.91 -5.94 -13.81
C GLU A 233 11.07 -4.53 -13.22
N LEU A 234 9.99 -3.93 -12.73
CA LEU A 234 10.05 -2.65 -12.02
C LEU A 234 10.37 -2.86 -10.54
N PHE A 235 9.54 -3.61 -9.82
CA PHE A 235 9.64 -3.68 -8.37
C PHE A 235 10.89 -4.44 -7.85
N GLU A 236 11.54 -5.26 -8.67
CA GLU A 236 12.84 -5.88 -8.32
C GLU A 236 14.04 -4.97 -8.59
N CYS A 237 13.86 -3.89 -9.36
CA CYS A 237 14.94 -2.99 -9.76
C CYS A 237 14.88 -1.61 -9.11
N VAL A 238 13.70 -1.14 -8.74
CA VAL A 238 13.49 0.23 -8.25
C VAL A 238 12.84 0.16 -6.86
N PRO A 239 13.56 0.51 -5.80
CA PRO A 239 12.98 0.67 -4.47
C PRO A 239 12.33 2.04 -4.31
N PHE A 240 11.40 2.17 -3.35
CA PHE A 240 10.96 3.46 -2.84
C PHE A 240 12.09 4.13 -2.07
N ASP A 241 12.29 5.44 -2.23
CA ASP A 241 13.37 6.17 -1.56
C ASP A 241 13.01 6.40 -0.07
N PRO A 242 13.75 5.83 0.90
CA PRO A 242 13.48 6.00 2.32
C PRO A 242 13.75 7.42 2.83
N LEU A 243 14.39 8.28 2.03
CA LEU A 243 14.59 9.70 2.36
C LEU A 243 13.33 10.54 2.07
N VAL A 244 12.34 9.97 1.38
CA VAL A 244 11.04 10.60 1.17
C VAL A 244 10.11 10.17 2.32
N PRO A 245 9.91 11.03 3.34
CA PRO A 245 9.15 10.65 4.53
C PRO A 245 7.65 10.52 4.26
N ARG A 246 7.16 11.19 3.21
CA ARG A 246 5.76 11.16 2.76
C ARG A 246 5.66 11.56 1.29
N GLY A 247 4.73 10.93 0.56
CA GLY A 247 4.58 11.11 -0.88
C GLY A 247 5.56 10.24 -1.67
N GLU A 248 6.00 9.15 -1.08
CA GLU A 248 6.87 8.15 -1.68
C GLU A 248 6.26 7.51 -2.94
N ASP A 249 4.93 7.49 -3.01
CA ASP A 249 4.14 7.01 -4.15
C ASP A 249 4.13 7.99 -5.33
N VAL A 250 4.33 9.27 -5.05
CA VAL A 250 4.47 10.32 -6.07
C VAL A 250 5.90 10.36 -6.61
N ASP A 251 6.87 10.03 -5.76
CA ASP A 251 8.30 10.00 -6.12
C ASP A 251 8.65 8.77 -6.95
N TYR A 252 8.00 7.65 -6.70
CA TYR A 252 8.24 6.35 -7.34
C TYR A 252 7.86 6.34 -8.83
#